data_8420475984962c3c4f66983f028e67a6
#
_entry.id   8420475984962c3c4f66983f028e67a6
#
_cell.length_a   1.000
_cell.length_b   1.000
_cell.length_c   1.000
_cell.angle_alpha   90.00
_cell.angle_beta   90.00
_cell.angle_gamma   90.00
#
_symmetry.space_group_name_H-M   'P 1'
#
loop_
_entity.id
_entity.type
_entity.pdbx_description
1 polymer ?
#
loop_
_entity_poly.entity_id
_entity_poly.type
_entity_poly.pdbx_seq_one_letter_code
_entity_poly.pdbx_strand_id
1 'polypeptide(L)'
;DDDLADPPQTMAQCLQQAQDATVAAIEDGQILMDVEFPPLAADLMDDPNTSAGDMAGANTRLAIKYAQGIVARTGKKVAILYPDVPELERAVEQSGSNTPQPGVSLHSLRASIAEAETPQQAFFALFGKGKEMVREVPEADVYVGLTFSAQELPDVEELDTRESSKKPIILFNLKLDTQRGDLGLPAFPPKDLQWRFLSRAKAVYFLRTRQYTLSLPEPPFVVNYQGAIFRQYPGPFQCLLDTGKAFRPVSTSARRPALGCLLY
;
A
#
# COMPACT_ATOMS: atom_id res chain seq x y z
N ASP A 1 -18.25 16.81 -15.05
CA ASP A 1 -18.09 15.34 -15.16
C ASP A 1 -16.80 14.90 -15.87
N ASP A 2 -15.95 15.85 -16.34
CA ASP A 2 -14.76 15.54 -17.16
C ASP A 2 -13.52 15.07 -16.35
N ASP A 3 -13.58 15.00 -15.03
CA ASP A 3 -12.42 14.66 -14.18
C ASP A 3 -12.48 13.24 -13.58
N LEU A 4 -13.38 12.39 -14.02
CA LEU A 4 -13.49 11.03 -13.49
C LEU A 4 -12.60 10.07 -14.28
N ALA A 5 -11.67 9.42 -13.58
CA ALA A 5 -10.88 8.36 -14.17
C ALA A 5 -11.75 7.13 -14.50
N ASP A 6 -11.50 6.52 -15.65
CA ASP A 6 -12.16 5.28 -16.03
C ASP A 6 -11.72 4.11 -15.13
N PRO A 7 -12.64 3.27 -14.66
CA PRO A 7 -12.28 2.07 -13.92
C PRO A 7 -11.40 1.14 -14.77
N PRO A 8 -10.30 0.61 -14.20
CA PRO A 8 -9.39 -0.27 -14.96
C PRO A 8 -10.05 -1.60 -15.27
N GLN A 9 -9.71 -2.16 -16.43
CA GLN A 9 -10.21 -3.45 -16.91
C GLN A 9 -9.18 -4.57 -16.72
N THR A 10 -7.91 -4.22 -16.49
CA THR A 10 -6.81 -5.17 -16.36
C THR A 10 -5.85 -4.75 -15.25
N MET A 11 -5.11 -5.71 -14.71
CA MET A 11 -4.05 -5.42 -13.71
C MET A 11 -2.97 -4.49 -14.28
N ALA A 12 -2.69 -4.57 -15.59
CA ALA A 12 -1.74 -3.67 -16.25
C ALA A 12 -2.24 -2.22 -16.24
N GLN A 13 -3.54 -2.00 -16.48
CA GLN A 13 -4.16 -0.67 -16.36
C GLN A 13 -4.17 -0.19 -14.91
N CYS A 14 -4.50 -1.06 -13.93
CA CYS A 14 -4.40 -0.71 -12.51
C CYS A 14 -2.98 -0.20 -12.17
N LEU A 15 -1.96 -0.92 -12.63
CA LEU A 15 -0.57 -0.58 -12.37
C LEU A 15 -0.20 0.78 -13.00
N GLN A 16 -0.58 0.98 -14.26
CA GLN A 16 -0.32 2.24 -14.96
C GLN A 16 -1.01 3.42 -14.28
N GLN A 17 -2.30 3.30 -13.98
CA GLN A 17 -3.08 4.33 -13.29
C GLN A 17 -2.51 4.67 -11.91
N ALA A 18 -2.09 3.64 -11.16
CA ALA A 18 -1.46 3.85 -9.85
C ALA A 18 -0.13 4.60 -9.96
N GLN A 19 0.69 4.28 -10.96
CA GLN A 19 1.94 4.99 -11.25
C GLN A 19 1.68 6.45 -11.63
N ASP A 20 0.76 6.71 -12.55
CA ASP A 20 0.42 8.05 -13.01
C ASP A 20 -0.14 8.90 -11.84
N ALA A 21 -1.03 8.34 -11.04
CA ALA A 21 -1.59 9.00 -9.86
C ALA A 21 -0.51 9.33 -8.80
N THR A 22 0.45 8.42 -8.61
CA THR A 22 1.54 8.64 -7.65
C THR A 22 2.51 9.72 -8.13
N VAL A 23 2.84 9.73 -9.42
CA VAL A 23 3.68 10.78 -9.99
C VAL A 23 3.03 12.15 -9.82
N ALA A 24 1.74 12.28 -10.17
CA ALA A 24 0.99 13.52 -9.96
C ALA A 24 0.96 13.94 -8.47
N ALA A 25 0.77 12.98 -7.56
CA ALA A 25 0.77 13.27 -6.12
C ALA A 25 2.15 13.73 -5.61
N ILE A 26 3.24 13.15 -6.12
CA ILE A 26 4.61 13.58 -5.79
C ILE A 26 4.87 14.99 -6.32
N GLU A 27 4.45 15.31 -7.52
CA GLU A 27 4.55 16.65 -8.13
C GLU A 27 3.78 17.69 -7.32
N ASP A 28 2.62 17.32 -6.78
CA ASP A 28 1.80 18.14 -5.88
C ASP A 28 2.35 18.20 -4.44
N GLY A 29 3.50 17.60 -4.17
CA GLY A 29 4.17 17.65 -2.86
C GLY A 29 3.53 16.78 -1.79
N GLN A 30 2.78 15.73 -2.14
CA GLN A 30 2.26 14.77 -1.17
C GLN A 30 3.41 13.93 -0.60
N ILE A 31 3.50 13.87 0.74
CA ILE A 31 4.59 13.17 1.44
C ILE A 31 4.18 11.77 1.90
N LEU A 32 2.98 11.61 2.44
CA LEU A 32 2.49 10.32 2.90
C LEU A 32 1.30 9.89 2.04
N MET A 33 1.47 8.77 1.33
CA MET A 33 0.52 8.28 0.33
C MET A 33 0.08 6.86 0.64
N ASP A 34 -1.15 6.52 0.29
CA ASP A 34 -1.71 5.18 0.36
C ASP A 34 -2.10 4.70 -1.04
N VAL A 35 -1.61 3.53 -1.40
CA VAL A 35 -1.89 2.87 -2.69
C VAL A 35 -2.41 1.47 -2.43
N GLU A 36 -3.64 1.20 -2.87
CA GLU A 36 -4.27 -0.09 -2.69
C GLU A 36 -4.73 -0.68 -4.02
N PHE A 37 -4.26 -1.88 -4.29
CA PHE A 37 -4.66 -2.70 -5.43
C PHE A 37 -5.79 -3.66 -5.05
N PRO A 38 -6.61 -4.07 -6.03
CA PRO A 38 -7.56 -5.17 -5.83
C PRO A 38 -6.80 -6.44 -5.42
N PRO A 39 -7.49 -7.44 -4.85
CA PRO A 39 -6.89 -8.75 -4.64
C PRO A 39 -6.24 -9.22 -5.95
N LEU A 40 -5.02 -9.73 -5.84
CA LEU A 40 -4.37 -10.42 -6.97
C LEU A 40 -5.32 -11.53 -7.43
N ALA A 41 -5.31 -11.77 -8.74
CA ALA A 41 -6.30 -12.57 -9.48
C ALA A 41 -6.94 -13.72 -8.69
N ALA A 42 -8.26 -13.89 -8.84
CA ALA A 42 -9.06 -14.86 -8.08
C ALA A 42 -8.49 -16.29 -8.15
N ASP A 43 -7.89 -16.66 -9.27
CA ASP A 43 -7.18 -17.91 -9.49
C ASP A 43 -5.99 -18.15 -8.52
N LEU A 44 -5.32 -17.09 -8.06
CA LEU A 44 -4.30 -17.16 -7.02
C LEU A 44 -4.87 -17.22 -5.60
N MET A 45 -6.09 -16.72 -5.40
CA MET A 45 -6.75 -16.69 -4.09
C MET A 45 -7.62 -17.93 -3.84
N ASP A 46 -8.17 -18.53 -4.91
CA ASP A 46 -9.06 -19.67 -4.84
C ASP A 46 -8.32 -21.03 -4.98
N ASP A 47 -7.03 -21.01 -5.32
CA ASP A 47 -6.20 -22.21 -5.29
C ASP A 47 -5.86 -22.58 -3.84
N PRO A 48 -6.38 -23.72 -3.33
CA PRO A 48 -6.11 -24.16 -1.96
C PRO A 48 -4.62 -24.47 -1.70
N ASN A 49 -3.81 -24.56 -2.76
CA ASN A 49 -2.37 -24.77 -2.66
C ASN A 49 -1.57 -23.46 -2.61
N THR A 50 -2.22 -22.30 -2.81
CA THR A 50 -1.54 -21.01 -2.74
C THR A 50 -1.13 -20.71 -1.30
N SER A 51 0.16 -20.68 -1.06
CA SER A 51 0.72 -20.36 0.26
C SER A 51 0.76 -18.85 0.52
N ALA A 52 0.86 -18.46 1.79
CA ALA A 52 1.12 -17.07 2.16
C ALA A 52 2.42 -16.53 1.51
N GLY A 53 3.42 -17.41 1.30
CA GLY A 53 4.64 -17.07 0.58
C GLY A 53 4.42 -16.71 -0.89
N ASP A 54 3.52 -17.41 -1.58
CA ASP A 54 3.18 -17.11 -2.99
C ASP A 54 2.50 -15.74 -3.11
N MET A 55 1.61 -15.42 -2.17
CA MET A 55 0.94 -14.12 -2.08
C MET A 55 1.95 -12.99 -1.79
N ALA A 56 2.86 -13.20 -0.86
CA ALA A 56 3.93 -12.23 -0.55
C ALA A 56 4.84 -12.01 -1.76
N GLY A 57 5.22 -13.07 -2.46
CA GLY A 57 6.01 -12.99 -3.68
C GLY A 57 5.32 -12.27 -4.83
N ALA A 58 4.01 -12.49 -5.00
CA ALA A 58 3.21 -11.77 -5.99
C ALA A 58 3.14 -10.26 -5.66
N ASN A 59 2.97 -9.92 -4.39
CA ASN A 59 2.95 -8.52 -3.92
C ASN A 59 4.31 -7.84 -4.10
N THR A 60 5.42 -8.55 -3.82
CA THR A 60 6.79 -8.09 -4.09
C THR A 60 7.00 -7.79 -5.58
N ARG A 61 6.62 -8.70 -6.47
CA ARG A 61 6.75 -8.49 -7.92
C ARG A 61 5.92 -7.30 -8.41
N LEU A 62 4.71 -7.12 -7.87
CA LEU A 62 3.86 -5.97 -8.16
C LEU A 62 4.52 -4.67 -7.70
N ALA A 63 5.06 -4.64 -6.48
CA ALA A 63 5.74 -3.46 -5.92
C ALA A 63 7.00 -3.09 -6.72
N ILE A 64 7.79 -4.06 -7.17
CA ILE A 64 8.96 -3.81 -8.02
C ILE A 64 8.55 -3.19 -9.36
N LYS A 65 7.52 -3.73 -10.03
CA LYS A 65 7.00 -3.16 -11.28
C LYS A 65 6.42 -1.76 -11.07
N TYR A 66 5.74 -1.55 -9.96
CA TYR A 66 5.20 -0.24 -9.58
C TYR A 66 6.33 0.78 -9.38
N ALA A 67 7.34 0.43 -8.58
CA ALA A 67 8.51 1.27 -8.34
C ALA A 67 9.28 1.59 -9.63
N GLN A 68 9.48 0.60 -10.50
CA GLN A 68 10.12 0.77 -11.80
C GLN A 68 9.40 1.81 -12.67
N GLY A 69 8.06 1.82 -12.66
CA GLY A 69 7.29 2.82 -13.40
C GLY A 69 7.44 4.23 -12.85
N ILE A 70 7.59 4.39 -11.53
CA ILE A 70 7.88 5.69 -10.91
C ILE A 70 9.29 6.16 -11.32
N VAL A 71 10.30 5.27 -11.24
CA VAL A 71 11.67 5.57 -11.68
C VAL A 71 11.68 6.03 -13.15
N ALA A 72 11.00 5.30 -14.03
CA ALA A 72 10.98 5.59 -15.46
C ALA A 72 10.35 6.95 -15.79
N ARG A 73 9.35 7.39 -15.01
CA ARG A 73 8.63 8.66 -15.24
C ARG A 73 9.29 9.86 -14.58
N THR A 74 9.93 9.65 -13.43
CA THR A 74 10.43 10.77 -12.59
C THR A 74 11.95 10.85 -12.53
N GLY A 75 12.67 9.79 -12.90
CA GLY A 75 14.12 9.67 -12.66
C GLY A 75 14.50 9.48 -11.19
N LYS A 76 13.52 9.49 -10.26
CA LYS A 76 13.74 9.34 -8.82
C LYS A 76 14.07 7.91 -8.45
N LYS A 77 15.03 7.71 -7.54
CA LYS A 77 15.37 6.40 -7.00
C LYS A 77 14.35 5.97 -5.95
N VAL A 78 13.91 4.75 -6.02
CA VAL A 78 12.89 4.18 -5.13
C VAL A 78 13.48 3.07 -4.26
N ALA A 79 13.35 3.20 -2.94
CA ALA A 79 13.64 2.14 -2.00
C ALA A 79 12.35 1.46 -1.55
N ILE A 80 12.26 0.14 -1.76
CA ILE A 80 11.18 -0.69 -1.23
C ILE A 80 11.61 -1.18 0.15
N LEU A 81 10.78 -0.89 1.17
CA LEU A 81 11.05 -1.22 2.56
C LEU A 81 10.19 -2.40 3.02
N TYR A 82 10.84 -3.41 3.56
CA TYR A 82 10.22 -4.57 4.22
C TYR A 82 10.26 -4.39 5.74
N PRO A 83 9.38 -5.06 6.51
CA PRO A 83 9.31 -4.92 7.97
C PRO A 83 10.65 -5.18 8.67
N ASP A 84 11.31 -6.26 8.27
CA ASP A 84 12.51 -6.80 8.91
C ASP A 84 13.45 -7.47 7.89
N VAL A 85 14.59 -7.95 8.38
CA VAL A 85 15.60 -8.63 7.57
C VAL A 85 15.09 -9.95 6.97
N PRO A 86 14.39 -10.84 7.71
CA PRO A 86 13.84 -12.07 7.15
C PRO A 86 12.90 -11.86 5.97
N GLU A 87 12.03 -10.84 6.03
CA GLU A 87 11.14 -10.52 4.90
C GLU A 87 11.92 -9.94 3.71
N LEU A 88 12.95 -9.13 3.97
CA LEU A 88 13.86 -8.65 2.94
C LEU A 88 14.60 -9.81 2.25
N GLU A 89 15.17 -10.74 3.02
CA GLU A 89 15.91 -11.89 2.48
C GLU A 89 15.03 -12.73 1.55
N ARG A 90 13.78 -13.01 1.94
CA ARG A 90 12.80 -13.70 1.09
C ARG A 90 12.53 -12.93 -0.22
N ALA A 91 12.36 -11.61 -0.12
CA ALA A 91 12.13 -10.78 -1.29
C ALA A 91 13.33 -10.75 -2.23
N VAL A 92 14.54 -10.71 -1.69
CA VAL A 92 15.80 -10.78 -2.45
C VAL A 92 15.95 -12.14 -3.13
N GLU A 93 15.68 -13.23 -2.43
CA GLU A 93 15.70 -14.58 -3.00
C GLU A 93 14.72 -14.68 -4.19
N GLN A 94 13.51 -14.15 -4.05
CA GLN A 94 12.48 -14.17 -5.09
C GLN A 94 12.79 -13.27 -6.29
N SER A 95 13.47 -12.14 -6.07
CA SER A 95 13.82 -11.17 -7.11
C SER A 95 15.22 -11.37 -7.70
N GLY A 96 16.04 -12.20 -7.06
CA GLY A 96 17.41 -12.51 -7.46
C GLY A 96 18.43 -11.42 -7.13
N SER A 97 18.02 -10.29 -6.54
CA SER A 97 18.93 -9.17 -6.21
C SER A 97 18.30 -8.18 -5.24
N ASN A 98 19.16 -7.49 -4.45
CA ASN A 98 18.76 -6.30 -3.68
C ASN A 98 18.45 -5.08 -4.57
N THR A 99 18.89 -5.10 -5.82
CA THR A 99 18.63 -4.06 -6.83
C THR A 99 18.02 -4.69 -8.07
N PRO A 100 16.76 -5.16 -7.97
CA PRO A 100 16.13 -5.98 -9.02
C PRO A 100 15.93 -5.22 -10.33
N GLN A 101 15.91 -3.88 -10.28
CA GLN A 101 15.77 -3.01 -11.44
C GLN A 101 16.61 -1.73 -11.26
N PRO A 102 17.09 -1.10 -12.34
CA PRO A 102 17.77 0.18 -12.25
C PRO A 102 16.94 1.24 -11.50
N GLY A 103 17.51 1.85 -10.48
CA GLY A 103 16.86 2.86 -9.65
C GLY A 103 15.87 2.31 -8.60
N VAL A 104 15.73 0.96 -8.49
CA VAL A 104 14.93 0.30 -7.45
C VAL A 104 15.83 -0.53 -6.56
N SER A 105 15.73 -0.33 -5.25
CA SER A 105 16.49 -1.08 -4.24
C SER A 105 15.59 -1.63 -3.14
N LEU A 106 15.95 -2.78 -2.57
CA LEU A 106 15.21 -3.46 -1.51
C LEU A 106 15.95 -3.32 -0.20
N HIS A 107 15.26 -2.93 0.86
CA HIS A 107 15.81 -2.72 2.19
C HIS A 107 14.85 -3.18 3.28
N SER A 108 15.36 -3.44 4.48
CA SER A 108 14.53 -3.59 5.68
C SER A 108 14.29 -2.21 6.31
N LEU A 109 13.11 -2.01 6.89
CA LEU A 109 12.77 -0.80 7.65
C LEU A 109 13.64 -0.71 8.91
N ARG A 110 13.95 -1.87 9.52
CA ARG A 110 14.81 -2.00 10.70
C ARG A 110 16.16 -2.55 10.28
N ALA A 111 17.22 -1.89 10.73
CA ALA A 111 18.60 -2.37 10.58
C ALA A 111 19.10 -2.94 11.90
N SER A 112 19.90 -4.01 11.83
CA SER A 112 20.65 -4.47 13.01
C SER A 112 21.74 -3.46 13.36
N ILE A 113 22.07 -3.37 14.64
CA ILE A 113 23.14 -2.49 15.15
C ILE A 113 24.49 -2.74 14.47
N ALA A 114 24.73 -3.98 14.01
CA ALA A 114 25.94 -4.38 13.30
C ALA A 114 26.09 -3.71 11.92
N GLU A 115 24.99 -3.20 11.36
CA GLU A 115 24.95 -2.52 10.06
C GLU A 115 24.93 -0.99 10.17
N ALA A 116 25.20 -0.43 11.36
CA ALA A 116 25.26 1.01 11.58
C ALA A 116 26.41 1.63 10.76
N GLU A 117 26.06 2.35 9.71
CA GLU A 117 27.02 2.98 8.78
C GLU A 117 27.62 4.29 9.33
N THR A 118 27.07 4.83 10.44
CA THR A 118 27.56 6.08 11.03
C THR A 118 27.89 5.94 12.52
N PRO A 119 28.91 6.68 13.03
CA PRO A 119 29.27 6.70 14.45
C PRO A 119 28.12 7.11 15.38
N GLN A 120 27.20 7.96 14.90
CA GLN A 120 26.03 8.38 15.67
C GLN A 120 25.02 7.25 15.80
N GLN A 121 24.79 6.49 14.73
CA GLN A 121 23.92 5.29 14.75
C GLN A 121 24.50 4.24 15.71
N ALA A 122 25.82 3.99 15.67
CA ALA A 122 26.50 3.08 16.58
C ALA A 122 26.41 3.53 18.05
N PHE A 123 26.49 4.84 18.31
CA PHE A 123 26.36 5.39 19.65
C PHE A 123 24.95 5.20 20.24
N PHE A 124 23.91 5.51 19.48
CA PHE A 124 22.52 5.28 19.91
C PHE A 124 22.20 3.79 20.09
N ALA A 125 22.81 2.94 19.30
CA ALA A 125 22.71 1.49 19.41
C ALA A 125 23.31 0.94 20.70
N LEU A 126 24.41 1.50 21.17
CA LEU A 126 25.07 1.09 22.43
C LEU A 126 24.27 1.48 23.68
N PHE A 127 23.53 2.58 23.64
CA PHE A 127 22.77 3.09 24.80
C PHE A 127 21.26 2.76 24.76
N GLY A 128 20.72 2.35 23.63
CA GLY A 128 19.33 1.90 23.46
C GLY A 128 19.24 0.39 23.50
N LYS A 129 18.97 -0.18 24.66
CA LYS A 129 18.67 -1.60 24.95
C LYS A 129 18.35 -2.49 23.73
N GLY A 130 19.33 -2.81 22.89
CA GLY A 130 19.18 -3.77 21.78
C GLY A 130 18.07 -3.47 20.75
N LYS A 131 17.60 -2.23 20.64
CA LYS A 131 16.56 -1.85 19.70
C LYS A 131 17.14 -1.75 18.29
N GLU A 132 16.59 -2.53 17.40
CA GLU A 132 16.76 -2.31 15.96
C GLU A 132 16.39 -0.85 15.64
N MET A 133 17.22 -0.20 14.83
CA MET A 133 17.02 1.20 14.46
C MET A 133 16.26 1.29 13.14
N VAL A 134 15.41 2.28 13.02
CA VAL A 134 14.79 2.64 11.74
C VAL A 134 15.88 3.06 10.75
N ARG A 135 15.90 2.40 9.60
CA ARG A 135 16.92 2.61 8.56
C ARG A 135 16.49 3.71 7.60
N GLU A 136 17.34 4.70 7.46
CA GLU A 136 17.26 5.66 6.36
C GLU A 136 18.09 5.14 5.17
N VAL A 137 17.61 5.38 3.96
CA VAL A 137 18.29 5.04 2.70
C VAL A 137 18.65 6.36 2.01
N PRO A 138 19.86 6.89 2.24
CA PRO A 138 20.23 8.24 1.77
C PRO A 138 20.11 8.43 0.26
N GLU A 139 20.40 7.38 -0.51
CA GLU A 139 20.37 7.39 -1.97
C GLU A 139 18.96 7.31 -2.57
N ALA A 140 17.94 6.96 -1.78
CA ALA A 140 16.56 6.92 -2.24
C ALA A 140 15.93 8.31 -2.24
N ASP A 141 15.06 8.57 -3.20
CA ASP A 141 14.23 9.78 -3.29
C ASP A 141 12.79 9.51 -2.86
N VAL A 142 12.36 8.25 -2.90
CA VAL A 142 10.99 7.81 -2.56
C VAL A 142 11.06 6.48 -1.83
N TYR A 143 10.23 6.30 -0.81
CA TYR A 143 10.04 5.05 -0.09
C TYR A 143 8.73 4.37 -0.47
N VAL A 144 8.76 3.05 -0.62
CA VAL A 144 7.57 2.20 -0.81
C VAL A 144 7.54 1.17 0.31
N GLY A 145 6.67 1.33 1.27
CA GLY A 145 6.51 0.40 2.39
C GLY A 145 5.62 -0.78 2.03
N LEU A 146 6.13 -1.98 2.18
CA LEU A 146 5.48 -3.23 1.78
C LEU A 146 5.32 -4.18 2.97
N THR A 147 4.19 -4.87 3.07
CA THR A 147 3.90 -5.88 4.11
C THR A 147 3.92 -5.36 5.55
N PHE A 148 3.87 -4.06 5.77
CA PHE A 148 3.78 -3.50 7.11
C PHE A 148 2.44 -3.84 7.77
N SER A 149 2.54 -4.20 9.05
CA SER A 149 1.40 -4.35 9.95
C SER A 149 1.27 -3.13 10.88
N ALA A 150 0.33 -3.20 11.80
CA ALA A 150 0.19 -2.17 12.84
C ALA A 150 1.43 -2.01 13.71
N GLN A 151 2.31 -3.03 13.76
CA GLN A 151 3.52 -3.03 14.59
C GLN A 151 4.65 -2.18 14.00
N GLU A 152 4.74 -2.08 12.68
CA GLU A 152 5.78 -1.31 11.98
C GLU A 152 5.41 0.16 11.80
N LEU A 153 4.14 0.52 11.92
CA LEU A 153 3.68 1.90 11.70
C LEU A 153 4.35 2.96 12.59
N PRO A 154 4.68 2.69 13.86
CA PRO A 154 5.47 3.63 14.67
C PRO A 154 6.86 3.89 14.10
N ASP A 155 7.49 2.88 13.48
CA ASP A 155 8.80 3.02 12.85
C ASP A 155 8.70 3.80 11.54
N VAL A 156 7.61 3.63 10.79
CA VAL A 156 7.33 4.44 9.60
C VAL A 156 7.07 5.90 9.97
N GLU A 157 6.36 6.16 11.06
CA GLU A 157 6.20 7.52 11.61
C GLU A 157 7.54 8.11 12.02
N GLU A 158 8.42 7.31 12.63
CA GLU A 158 9.78 7.72 12.99
C GLU A 158 10.60 8.07 11.75
N LEU A 159 10.53 7.25 10.69
CA LEU A 159 11.17 7.53 9.40
C LEU A 159 10.68 8.86 8.79
N ASP A 160 9.36 9.08 8.74
CA ASP A 160 8.76 10.33 8.25
C ASP A 160 9.21 11.55 9.05
N THR A 161 9.43 11.39 10.36
CA THR A 161 9.83 12.49 11.25
C THR A 161 11.31 12.80 11.15
N ARG A 162 12.17 11.79 10.98
CA ARG A 162 13.63 11.93 10.89
C ARG A 162 14.10 12.45 9.54
N GLU A 163 13.38 12.12 8.49
CA GLU A 163 13.77 12.45 7.13
C GLU A 163 13.70 13.98 6.92
N SER A 164 14.82 14.63 7.04
CA SER A 164 14.91 16.10 6.93
C SER A 164 14.51 16.63 5.55
N SER A 165 14.63 15.81 4.50
CA SER A 165 14.22 16.14 3.13
C SER A 165 12.74 15.83 2.87
N LYS A 166 12.02 15.21 3.82
CA LYS A 166 10.64 14.79 3.68
C LYS A 166 10.40 14.00 2.39
N LYS A 167 11.16 12.93 2.21
CA LYS A 167 10.99 12.03 1.08
C LYS A 167 9.59 11.42 1.08
N PRO A 168 8.91 11.33 -0.07
CA PRO A 168 7.62 10.67 -0.16
C PRO A 168 7.67 9.23 0.34
N ILE A 169 6.68 8.85 1.17
CA ILE A 169 6.47 7.50 1.68
C ILE A 169 5.15 7.00 1.15
N ILE A 170 5.18 5.86 0.48
CA ILE A 170 4.01 5.21 -0.11
C ILE A 170 3.71 3.94 0.70
N LEU A 171 2.57 3.92 1.37
CA LEU A 171 2.01 2.75 2.03
C LEU A 171 1.38 1.87 0.95
N PHE A 172 2.09 0.79 0.57
CA PHE A 172 1.72 0.00 -0.60
C PHE A 172 0.94 -1.25 -0.21
N ASN A 173 -0.32 -1.30 -0.58
CA ASN A 173 -1.23 -2.44 -0.46
C ASN A 173 -1.35 -3.01 0.97
N LEU A 174 -1.24 -2.14 1.99
CA LEU A 174 -1.20 -2.56 3.40
C LEU A 174 -2.57 -2.97 3.95
N LYS A 175 -3.68 -2.41 3.42
CA LYS A 175 -5.06 -2.72 3.84
C LYS A 175 -5.27 -2.58 5.36
N LEU A 176 -4.71 -1.55 5.96
CA LEU A 176 -4.64 -1.34 7.41
C LEU A 176 -6.01 -1.29 8.11
N ASP A 177 -7.07 -0.95 7.40
CA ASP A 177 -8.43 -0.90 7.91
C ASP A 177 -9.16 -2.26 7.92
N THR A 178 -8.56 -3.30 7.31
CA THR A 178 -9.13 -4.65 7.24
C THR A 178 -8.31 -5.70 7.98
N GLN A 179 -7.11 -5.35 8.45
CA GLN A 179 -6.27 -6.27 9.20
C GLN A 179 -6.90 -6.61 10.54
N ARG A 180 -7.05 -7.91 10.80
CA ARG A 180 -7.40 -8.47 12.10
C ARG A 180 -6.30 -9.43 12.51
N GLY A 181 -5.92 -9.42 13.78
CA GLY A 181 -4.98 -10.42 14.30
C GLY A 181 -5.56 -11.83 14.21
N ASP A 182 -4.68 -12.83 14.07
CA ASP A 182 -5.04 -14.24 13.91
C ASP A 182 -5.91 -14.80 15.05
N LEU A 183 -5.90 -14.13 16.21
CA LEU A 183 -6.71 -14.48 17.38
C LEU A 183 -8.03 -13.71 17.47
N GLY A 184 -8.46 -13.02 16.41
CA GLY A 184 -9.68 -12.21 16.39
C GLY A 184 -9.57 -10.92 17.22
N LEU A 185 -8.41 -10.62 17.78
CA LEU A 185 -8.15 -9.35 18.46
C LEU A 185 -7.95 -8.24 17.43
N PRO A 186 -8.42 -7.00 17.72
CA PRO A 186 -8.19 -5.89 16.80
C PRO A 186 -6.69 -5.63 16.65
N ALA A 187 -6.16 -5.93 15.46
CA ALA A 187 -4.78 -5.59 15.06
C ALA A 187 -4.70 -4.17 14.49
N PHE A 188 -5.64 -3.31 14.86
CA PHE A 188 -5.65 -1.93 14.40
C PHE A 188 -4.56 -1.12 15.10
N PRO A 189 -3.93 -0.19 14.38
CA PRO A 189 -3.03 0.76 14.99
C PRO A 189 -3.72 1.48 16.16
N PRO A 190 -3.00 1.84 17.23
CA PRO A 190 -3.56 2.65 18.31
C PRO A 190 -4.25 3.91 17.78
N LYS A 191 -5.34 4.33 18.41
CA LYS A 191 -6.15 5.47 17.95
C LYS A 191 -5.33 6.76 17.80
N ASP A 192 -4.40 7.00 18.70
CA ASP A 192 -3.50 8.16 18.64
C ASP A 192 -2.61 8.13 17.37
N LEU A 193 -2.06 6.97 16.98
CA LEU A 193 -1.30 6.81 15.77
C LEU A 193 -2.18 6.99 14.51
N GLN A 194 -3.42 6.50 14.55
CA GLN A 194 -4.37 6.74 13.46
C GLN A 194 -4.62 8.24 13.25
N TRP A 195 -4.80 9.00 14.33
CA TRP A 195 -5.14 10.43 14.24
C TRP A 195 -3.95 11.30 13.86
N ARG A 196 -2.77 11.06 14.46
CA ARG A 196 -1.61 11.93 14.24
C ARG A 196 -0.83 11.59 12.97
N PHE A 197 -0.82 10.31 12.57
CA PHE A 197 0.01 9.83 11.46
C PHE A 197 -0.82 9.35 10.28
N LEU A 198 -1.59 8.26 10.43
CA LEU A 198 -2.30 7.64 9.30
C LEU A 198 -3.36 8.55 8.66
N SER A 199 -3.98 9.44 9.44
CA SER A 199 -4.95 10.41 8.91
C SER A 199 -4.36 11.37 7.88
N ARG A 200 -3.03 11.51 7.84
CA ARG A 200 -2.29 12.32 6.87
C ARG A 200 -2.09 11.60 5.54
N ALA A 201 -2.22 10.26 5.55
CA ALA A 201 -2.00 9.47 4.34
C ALA A 201 -3.06 9.80 3.28
N LYS A 202 -2.59 10.28 2.13
CA LYS A 202 -3.43 10.56 0.97
C LYS A 202 -3.65 9.28 0.19
N ALA A 203 -4.91 8.84 0.07
CA ALA A 203 -5.24 7.75 -0.84
C ALA A 203 -5.01 8.25 -2.28
N VAL A 204 -3.93 7.80 -2.91
CA VAL A 204 -3.51 8.22 -4.24
C VAL A 204 -4.11 7.30 -5.31
N TYR A 205 -4.04 6.01 -5.08
CA TYR A 205 -4.73 5.01 -5.88
C TYR A 205 -5.44 4.04 -4.96
N PHE A 206 -6.69 3.77 -5.24
CA PHE A 206 -7.50 2.88 -4.43
C PHE A 206 -8.46 2.10 -5.30
N LEU A 207 -8.35 0.78 -5.30
CA LEU A 207 -9.32 -0.10 -5.96
C LEU A 207 -9.62 -1.29 -5.07
N ARG A 208 -10.79 -1.31 -4.46
CA ARG A 208 -11.24 -2.38 -3.61
C ARG A 208 -12.60 -2.90 -4.04
N THR A 209 -12.64 -4.14 -4.47
CA THR A 209 -13.89 -4.82 -4.78
C THR A 209 -14.71 -5.09 -3.51
N ARG A 210 -16.02 -5.08 -3.64
CA ARG A 210 -16.97 -5.30 -2.54
C ARG A 210 -18.11 -6.17 -3.02
N GLN A 211 -18.57 -7.04 -2.13
CA GLN A 211 -19.78 -7.81 -2.30
C GLN A 211 -20.70 -7.53 -1.12
N TYR A 212 -21.98 -7.34 -1.42
CA TYR A 212 -23.00 -7.06 -0.43
C TYR A 212 -24.18 -7.98 -0.65
N THR A 213 -24.71 -8.49 0.44
CA THR A 213 -25.97 -9.25 0.47
C THR A 213 -27.00 -8.44 1.23
N LEU A 214 -28.09 -8.11 0.57
CA LEU A 214 -29.25 -7.49 1.18
C LEU A 214 -30.34 -8.54 1.40
N SER A 215 -30.76 -8.72 2.65
CA SER A 215 -31.90 -9.57 2.99
C SER A 215 -33.17 -8.73 2.96
N LEU A 216 -34.16 -9.19 2.22
CA LEU A 216 -35.46 -8.55 2.06
C LEU A 216 -36.53 -9.37 2.78
N PRO A 217 -37.59 -8.75 3.33
CA PRO A 217 -38.70 -9.47 3.95
C PRO A 217 -39.59 -10.18 2.92
N GLU A 218 -39.54 -9.79 1.63
CA GLU A 218 -40.31 -10.31 0.52
C GLU A 218 -39.38 -10.84 -0.59
N PRO A 219 -39.89 -11.73 -1.49
CA PRO A 219 -39.12 -12.18 -2.65
C PRO A 219 -38.50 -11.02 -3.45
N PRO A 220 -37.22 -11.14 -3.87
CA PRO A 220 -36.39 -12.34 -3.95
C PRO A 220 -35.68 -12.74 -2.63
N PHE A 221 -36.04 -12.23 -1.46
CA PHE A 221 -35.51 -12.47 -0.12
C PHE A 221 -34.01 -12.13 0.05
N VAL A 222 -33.19 -12.37 -0.96
CA VAL A 222 -31.75 -12.08 -0.95
C VAL A 222 -31.37 -11.46 -2.28
N VAL A 223 -30.72 -10.30 -2.21
CA VAL A 223 -30.14 -9.63 -3.38
C VAL A 223 -28.65 -9.45 -3.14
N ASN A 224 -27.84 -9.95 -4.05
CA ASN A 224 -26.40 -9.78 -4.03
C ASN A 224 -25.99 -8.66 -4.97
N TYR A 225 -25.24 -7.70 -4.45
CA TYR A 225 -24.61 -6.63 -5.21
C TYR A 225 -23.11 -6.81 -5.22
N GLN A 226 -22.51 -6.62 -6.36
CA GLN A 226 -21.06 -6.55 -6.51
C GLN A 226 -20.67 -5.16 -6.99
N GLY A 227 -19.53 -4.68 -6.53
CA GLY A 227 -19.04 -3.38 -6.92
C GLY A 227 -17.63 -3.14 -6.44
N ALA A 228 -17.20 -1.89 -6.57
CA ALA A 228 -15.89 -1.47 -6.10
C ALA A 228 -15.91 -0.04 -5.59
N ILE A 229 -14.97 0.29 -4.72
CA ILE A 229 -14.59 1.67 -4.44
C ILE A 229 -13.30 1.92 -5.21
N PHE A 230 -13.30 2.94 -6.04
CA PHE A 230 -12.19 3.31 -6.91
C PHE A 230 -11.78 4.75 -6.71
N ARG A 231 -10.49 5.01 -6.77
CA ARG A 231 -9.93 6.35 -6.84
C ARG A 231 -8.62 6.34 -7.62
N GLN A 232 -8.45 7.33 -8.47
CA GLN A 232 -7.19 7.73 -9.05
C GLN A 232 -6.99 9.23 -8.76
N TYR A 233 -5.90 9.57 -8.07
CA TYR A 233 -5.52 10.95 -7.78
C TYR A 233 -5.24 11.72 -9.08
N PRO A 234 -5.65 13.00 -9.18
CA PRO A 234 -6.27 13.86 -8.15
C PRO A 234 -7.79 13.67 -7.97
N GLY A 235 -8.44 12.86 -8.79
CA GLY A 235 -9.88 12.66 -8.81
C GLY A 235 -10.50 12.21 -7.49
N PRO A 236 -11.84 12.26 -7.37
CA PRO A 236 -12.57 11.83 -6.18
C PRO A 236 -12.64 10.31 -6.08
N PHE A 237 -13.12 9.81 -4.95
CA PHE A 237 -13.55 8.42 -4.82
C PHE A 237 -14.83 8.21 -5.65
N GLN A 238 -14.89 7.07 -6.32
CA GLN A 238 -16.04 6.59 -7.08
C GLN A 238 -16.58 5.32 -6.43
N CYS A 239 -17.89 5.26 -6.23
CA CYS A 239 -18.57 4.02 -5.93
C CYS A 239 -19.02 3.40 -7.27
N LEU A 240 -18.55 2.20 -7.53
CA LEU A 240 -18.79 1.48 -8.77
C LEU A 240 -19.72 0.30 -8.52
N LEU A 241 -20.75 0.15 -9.37
CA LEU A 241 -21.59 -1.03 -9.43
C LEU A 241 -21.09 -1.96 -10.53
N ASP A 242 -20.90 -3.23 -10.23
CA ASP A 242 -20.62 -4.26 -11.21
C ASP A 242 -21.93 -4.70 -11.87
N THR A 243 -22.03 -4.47 -13.17
CA THR A 243 -23.20 -4.86 -13.99
C THR A 243 -23.03 -6.24 -14.62
N GLY A 244 -21.94 -6.96 -14.29
CA GLY A 244 -21.55 -8.22 -14.93
C GLY A 244 -20.90 -8.06 -16.31
N LYS A 245 -20.88 -6.83 -16.85
CA LYS A 245 -20.20 -6.48 -18.11
C LYS A 245 -19.12 -5.42 -17.92
N ALA A 246 -19.34 -4.51 -16.97
CA ALA A 246 -18.43 -3.41 -16.67
C ALA A 246 -18.79 -2.80 -15.32
N PHE A 247 -17.81 -2.16 -14.68
CA PHE A 247 -18.05 -1.26 -13.57
C PHE A 247 -18.69 0.04 -14.05
N ARG A 248 -19.75 0.47 -13.39
CA ARG A 248 -20.41 1.76 -13.64
C ARG A 248 -20.37 2.64 -12.40
N PRO A 249 -19.91 3.89 -12.51
CA PRO A 249 -19.94 4.81 -11.39
C PRO A 249 -21.41 5.14 -11.03
N VAL A 250 -21.74 5.02 -9.74
CA VAL A 250 -23.09 5.35 -9.21
C VAL A 250 -23.06 6.58 -8.32
N SER A 251 -21.92 6.86 -7.69
CA SER A 251 -21.73 8.08 -6.90
C SER A 251 -20.25 8.44 -6.77
N THR A 252 -19.98 9.69 -6.41
CA THR A 252 -18.65 10.20 -6.15
C THR A 252 -18.57 10.86 -4.79
N SER A 253 -17.38 10.85 -4.17
CA SER A 253 -17.13 11.47 -2.89
C SER A 253 -15.71 11.98 -2.78
N ALA A 254 -15.51 13.17 -2.20
CA ALA A 254 -14.20 13.69 -1.88
C ALA A 254 -13.47 12.89 -0.77
N ARG A 255 -14.24 12.22 0.10
CA ARG A 255 -13.73 11.38 1.17
C ARG A 255 -14.00 9.92 0.85
N ARG A 256 -13.20 9.03 1.44
CA ARG A 256 -13.42 7.59 1.30
C ARG A 256 -14.83 7.21 1.76
N PRO A 257 -15.65 6.61 0.91
CA PRO A 257 -17.00 6.21 1.25
C PRO A 257 -17.01 5.15 2.35
N ALA A 258 -18.01 5.21 3.23
CA ALA A 258 -18.28 4.11 4.15
C ALA A 258 -18.76 2.87 3.41
N LEU A 259 -18.64 1.69 4.04
CA LEU A 259 -18.99 0.40 3.43
C LEU A 259 -20.43 0.33 2.89
N GLY A 260 -21.36 1.12 3.45
CA GLY A 260 -22.77 1.15 3.05
C GLY A 260 -23.09 2.00 1.81
N CYS A 261 -22.14 2.75 1.25
CA CYS A 261 -22.42 3.66 0.12
C CYS A 261 -22.82 2.99 -1.21
N LEU A 262 -22.67 1.67 -1.33
CA LEU A 262 -23.14 0.91 -2.49
C LEU A 262 -24.59 0.44 -2.37
N LEU A 263 -25.25 0.71 -1.23
CA LEU A 263 -26.60 0.24 -0.94
C LEU A 263 -27.68 1.33 -1.08
N TYR A 264 -27.31 2.58 -1.40
CA TYR A 264 -28.24 3.71 -1.51
C TYR A 264 -28.07 4.45 -2.83
#